data_320b611e86de5fd969b040b09a7e1120
#
_entry.id   320b611e86de5fd969b040b09a7e1120
#
_cell.length_a   1.000
_cell.length_b   1.000
_cell.length_c   1.000
_cell.angle_alpha   90.00
_cell.angle_beta   90.00
_cell.angle_gamma   90.00
#
_symmetry.space_group_name_H-M   'P 1'
#
loop_
_entity.id
_entity.type
_entity.pdbx_description
1 polymer ?
#
loop_
_entity_poly.entity_id
_entity_poly.type
_entity_poly.pdbx_seq_one_letter_code
_entity_poly.pdbx_strand_id
1 'polypeptide(L)'
;MDFSWEQRKLGDIVEFLDTLRKPLTENKRTKGPYPYYGASGVVDHVADYLFNEELILLSEDGANITDRNYPVCFLASGKYWVNNHAHVLRAKPKIDNNFICMSLERKDYSNYNTGMAMPKLNQDTCRRIPVDCPSYEEQKKIGDYFRSLDNLITLHQRKLDEMKEFKKGCLQKMFV
;
A
#
# COMPACT_ATOMS: atom_id res chain seq x y z
N MET A 1 -15.76 -7.94 -29.09
CA MET A 1 -15.13 -6.83 -28.35
C MET A 1 -13.71 -7.23 -28.10
N ASP A 2 -12.79 -6.51 -28.70
CA ASP A 2 -11.36 -6.79 -28.54
C ASP A 2 -10.94 -6.28 -27.17
N PHE A 3 -10.69 -7.16 -26.20
CA PHE A 3 -10.26 -6.82 -24.85
C PHE A 3 -8.72 -6.69 -24.81
N SER A 4 -8.16 -5.89 -25.70
CA SER A 4 -6.72 -5.63 -25.67
C SER A 4 -6.41 -4.58 -24.59
N TRP A 5 -5.85 -5.01 -23.45
CA TRP A 5 -5.29 -4.10 -22.49
C TRP A 5 -4.04 -3.44 -23.07
N GLU A 6 -3.97 -2.11 -22.96
CA GLU A 6 -2.80 -1.36 -23.39
C GLU A 6 -1.69 -1.46 -22.34
N GLN A 7 -0.50 -1.92 -22.73
CA GLN A 7 0.64 -1.90 -21.84
C GLN A 7 1.24 -0.49 -21.77
N ARG A 8 1.31 0.08 -20.57
CA ARG A 8 1.85 1.41 -20.29
C ARG A 8 2.94 1.34 -19.22
N LYS A 9 3.88 2.27 -19.21
CA LYS A 9 4.87 2.39 -18.13
C LYS A 9 4.23 3.05 -16.92
N LEU A 10 4.58 2.60 -15.71
CA LEU A 10 4.06 3.17 -14.47
C LEU A 10 4.27 4.70 -14.41
N GLY A 11 5.43 5.21 -14.81
CA GLY A 11 5.72 6.65 -14.84
C GLY A 11 4.84 7.46 -15.79
N ASP A 12 4.18 6.82 -16.77
CA ASP A 12 3.27 7.48 -17.68
C ASP A 12 1.86 7.65 -17.08
N ILE A 13 1.50 6.79 -16.12
CA ILE A 13 0.15 6.71 -15.54
C ILE A 13 0.05 7.20 -14.09
N VAL A 14 1.19 7.40 -13.41
CA VAL A 14 1.24 7.98 -12.06
C VAL A 14 2.22 9.14 -11.98
N GLU A 15 2.03 10.00 -10.99
CA GLU A 15 3.00 10.99 -10.53
C GLU A 15 3.70 10.47 -9.29
N PHE A 16 5.03 10.56 -9.23
CA PHE A 16 5.82 10.23 -8.06
C PHE A 16 5.98 11.47 -7.18
N LEU A 17 5.53 11.40 -5.94
CA LEU A 17 5.56 12.48 -4.96
C LEU A 17 6.67 12.31 -3.91
N ASP A 18 7.70 11.55 -4.24
CA ASP A 18 8.78 11.17 -3.33
C ASP A 18 9.53 12.35 -2.73
N THR A 19 9.59 13.47 -3.45
CA THR A 19 10.19 14.73 -2.97
C THR A 19 9.44 15.36 -1.80
N LEU A 20 8.19 14.99 -1.58
CA LEU A 20 7.36 15.48 -0.48
C LEU A 20 7.52 14.64 0.80
N ARG A 21 8.15 13.47 0.71
CA ARG A 21 8.41 12.61 1.88
C ARG A 21 9.42 13.24 2.82
N LYS A 22 9.27 13.00 4.11
CA LYS A 22 10.23 13.45 5.13
C LYS A 22 10.44 12.34 6.17
N PRO A 23 11.61 11.70 6.23
CA PRO A 23 11.90 10.75 7.30
C PRO A 23 12.01 11.48 8.64
N LEU A 24 11.38 10.91 9.66
CA LEU A 24 11.51 11.37 11.04
C LEU A 24 12.30 10.32 11.82
N THR A 25 13.40 10.73 12.44
CA THR A 25 14.10 9.89 13.43
C THR A 25 13.20 9.67 14.64
N GLU A 26 13.32 8.56 15.32
CA GLU A 26 12.44 8.16 16.42
C GLU A 26 12.30 9.26 17.49
N ASN A 27 13.41 9.89 17.86
CA ASN A 27 13.44 10.96 18.85
C ASN A 27 12.77 12.28 18.40
N LYS A 28 12.47 12.43 17.11
CA LYS A 28 11.75 13.58 16.53
C LYS A 28 10.27 13.30 16.27
N ARG A 29 9.81 12.08 16.53
CA ARG A 29 8.41 11.71 16.37
C ARG A 29 7.63 12.13 17.61
N THR A 30 6.84 13.18 17.50
CA THR A 30 5.84 13.52 18.52
C THR A 30 4.63 12.62 18.32
N LYS A 31 4.23 11.86 19.34
CA LYS A 31 3.06 10.97 19.28
C LYS A 31 1.78 11.73 18.98
N GLY A 32 0.92 11.16 18.16
CA GLY A 32 -0.35 11.78 17.76
C GLY A 32 -1.26 10.81 17.00
N PRO A 33 -2.34 11.31 16.37
CA PRO A 33 -3.36 10.46 15.78
C PRO A 33 -3.07 10.02 14.34
N TYR A 34 -2.05 10.58 13.67
CA TYR A 34 -1.85 10.36 12.25
C TYR A 34 -0.90 9.20 11.99
N PRO A 35 -1.27 8.23 11.12
CA PRO A 35 -0.40 7.12 10.76
C PRO A 35 0.90 7.60 10.14
N TYR A 36 2.01 6.98 10.54
CA TYR A 36 3.34 7.17 9.96
C TYR A 36 3.70 5.90 9.19
N TYR A 37 3.73 5.99 7.86
CA TYR A 37 3.94 4.86 6.97
C TYR A 37 5.41 4.63 6.66
N GLY A 38 5.80 3.35 6.64
CA GLY A 38 7.05 2.82 6.13
C GLY A 38 6.85 1.88 4.94
N ALA A 39 7.84 1.06 4.65
CA ALA A 39 7.83 0.13 3.51
C ALA A 39 6.69 -0.92 3.58
N SER A 40 6.30 -1.36 4.78
CA SER A 40 5.35 -2.47 4.96
C SER A 40 4.05 -2.04 5.67
N GLY A 41 3.71 -0.76 5.61
CA GLY A 41 2.49 -0.23 6.24
C GLY A 41 2.78 0.76 7.36
N VAL A 42 1.85 0.88 8.32
CA VAL A 42 1.96 1.81 9.46
C VAL A 42 3.00 1.29 10.44
N VAL A 43 4.03 2.09 10.72
CA VAL A 43 5.12 1.77 11.65
C VAL A 43 5.04 2.58 12.94
N ASP A 44 4.29 3.69 12.96
CA ASP A 44 4.11 4.57 14.12
C ASP A 44 2.89 5.49 13.93
N HIS A 45 2.61 6.34 14.93
CA HIS A 45 1.61 7.42 14.85
C HIS A 45 2.22 8.74 15.32
N VAL A 46 2.00 9.81 14.55
CA VAL A 46 2.62 11.13 14.76
C VAL A 46 1.59 12.25 14.88
N ALA A 47 2.01 13.39 15.44
CA ALA A 47 1.13 14.52 15.72
C ALA A 47 0.80 15.37 14.50
N ASP A 48 1.55 15.23 13.41
CA ASP A 48 1.37 16.03 12.20
C ASP A 48 1.30 15.11 10.96
N TYR A 49 0.95 15.66 9.80
CA TYR A 49 0.78 14.90 8.54
C TYR A 49 1.39 15.65 7.37
N LEU A 50 1.79 14.91 6.32
CA LEU A 50 2.27 15.44 5.05
C LEU A 50 1.21 15.37 3.95
N PHE A 51 0.34 14.37 4.00
CA PHE A 51 -0.66 14.07 2.97
C PHE A 51 -2.05 14.05 3.59
N ASN A 52 -3.05 14.48 2.81
CA ASN A 52 -4.48 14.44 3.17
C ASN A 52 -5.31 14.09 1.93
N GLU A 53 -4.99 12.98 1.30
CA GLU A 53 -5.66 12.45 0.11
C GLU A 53 -5.43 10.93 0.02
N GLU A 54 -6.13 10.24 -0.89
CA GLU A 54 -5.86 8.83 -1.16
C GLU A 54 -4.72 8.69 -2.16
N LEU A 55 -3.60 8.05 -1.74
CA LEU A 55 -2.43 7.79 -2.57
C LEU A 55 -2.01 6.33 -2.47
N ILE A 56 -1.28 5.89 -3.48
CA ILE A 56 -0.69 4.56 -3.55
C ILE A 56 0.70 4.63 -2.92
N LEU A 57 0.98 3.73 -1.99
CA LEU A 57 2.30 3.56 -1.39
C LEU A 57 2.91 2.25 -1.90
N LEU A 58 4.10 2.35 -2.49
CA LEU A 58 4.86 1.20 -2.99
C LEU A 58 6.17 1.10 -2.21
N SER A 59 6.46 -0.06 -1.62
CA SER A 59 7.72 -0.30 -0.89
C SER A 59 8.94 0.10 -1.72
N GLU A 60 9.82 0.92 -1.17
CA GLU A 60 11.08 1.29 -1.82
C GLU A 60 12.21 0.34 -1.46
N ASP A 61 12.25 -0.18 -0.23
CA ASP A 61 13.29 -1.09 0.25
C ASP A 61 12.74 -2.09 1.28
N GLY A 62 13.55 -3.09 1.59
CA GLY A 62 13.28 -4.11 2.59
C GLY A 62 13.05 -5.51 2.03
N ALA A 63 13.27 -6.51 2.86
CA ALA A 63 13.13 -7.92 2.52
C ALA A 63 11.73 -8.27 1.99
N ASN A 64 10.70 -7.53 2.42
CA ASN A 64 9.33 -7.77 2.01
C ASN A 64 9.08 -7.70 0.49
N ILE A 65 9.92 -6.98 -0.25
CA ILE A 65 9.84 -6.90 -1.72
C ILE A 65 9.96 -8.29 -2.35
N THR A 66 10.79 -9.17 -1.75
CA THR A 66 10.99 -10.56 -2.18
C THR A 66 10.18 -11.57 -1.36
N ASP A 67 10.13 -11.39 -0.04
CA ASP A 67 9.56 -12.36 0.90
C ASP A 67 8.03 -12.34 0.92
N ARG A 68 7.41 -11.21 0.56
CA ARG A 68 5.96 -11.06 0.42
C ARG A 68 5.15 -11.43 1.68
N ASN A 69 5.72 -11.22 2.85
CA ASN A 69 5.05 -11.45 4.13
C ASN A 69 4.01 -10.38 4.47
N TYR A 70 4.15 -9.19 3.86
CA TYR A 70 3.26 -8.03 3.95
C TYR A 70 2.99 -7.50 2.55
N PRO A 71 1.93 -6.71 2.34
CA PRO A 71 1.72 -6.02 1.07
C PRO A 71 2.94 -5.17 0.68
N VAL A 72 3.34 -5.24 -0.58
CA VAL A 72 4.40 -4.39 -1.16
C VAL A 72 3.80 -3.10 -1.68
N CYS A 73 2.53 -3.13 -2.10
CA CYS A 73 1.78 -1.97 -2.53
C CYS A 73 0.45 -1.89 -1.76
N PHE A 74 0.11 -0.72 -1.25
CA PHE A 74 -1.11 -0.48 -0.48
C PHE A 74 -1.61 0.95 -0.62
N LEU A 75 -2.86 1.21 -0.26
CA LEU A 75 -3.46 2.54 -0.29
C LEU A 75 -3.38 3.18 1.10
N ALA A 76 -3.05 4.47 1.12
CA ALA A 76 -3.19 5.31 2.30
C ALA A 76 -4.18 6.43 2.00
N SER A 77 -5.06 6.75 2.95
CA SER A 77 -6.08 7.78 2.79
C SER A 77 -6.28 8.61 4.06
N GLY A 78 -6.87 9.79 3.91
CA GLY A 78 -7.00 10.76 4.99
C GLY A 78 -5.68 11.47 5.31
N LYS A 79 -5.44 11.77 6.57
CA LYS A 79 -4.24 12.48 7.04
C LYS A 79 -3.19 11.49 7.51
N TYR A 80 -2.01 11.53 6.92
CA TYR A 80 -0.90 10.61 7.24
C TYR A 80 0.47 11.20 6.88
N TRP A 81 1.51 10.55 7.38
CA TRP A 81 2.92 10.85 7.10
C TRP A 81 3.58 9.66 6.42
N VAL A 82 4.48 9.89 5.48
CA VAL A 82 5.26 8.83 4.81
C VAL A 82 6.75 9.11 4.98
N ASN A 83 7.50 8.07 5.34
CA ASN A 83 8.97 8.12 5.37
C ASN A 83 9.58 7.82 3.99
N ASN A 84 10.90 7.68 3.93
CA ASN A 84 11.65 7.41 2.70
C ASN A 84 11.74 5.92 2.31
N HIS A 85 11.01 5.03 2.99
CA HIS A 85 11.01 3.60 2.69
C HIS A 85 9.81 3.14 1.82
N ALA A 86 8.97 4.08 1.43
CA ALA A 86 7.87 3.84 0.48
C ALA A 86 7.80 4.97 -0.55
N HIS A 87 7.69 4.63 -1.83
CA HIS A 87 7.32 5.57 -2.89
C HIS A 87 5.88 6.03 -2.69
N VAL A 88 5.62 7.29 -2.98
CA VAL A 88 4.28 7.89 -2.93
C VAL A 88 3.82 8.19 -4.35
N LEU A 89 2.74 7.55 -4.77
CA LEU A 89 2.25 7.62 -6.15
C LEU A 89 0.83 8.19 -6.19
N ARG A 90 0.62 9.16 -7.06
CA ARG A 90 -0.71 9.70 -7.39
C ARG A 90 -1.11 9.22 -8.78
N ALA A 91 -2.26 8.57 -8.92
CA ALA A 91 -2.78 8.20 -10.22
C ALA A 91 -3.14 9.45 -11.04
N LYS A 92 -2.81 9.44 -12.33
CA LYS A 92 -3.19 10.50 -13.27
C LYS A 92 -4.67 10.40 -13.64
N PRO A 93 -5.28 11.42 -14.24
CA PRO A 93 -6.67 11.38 -14.68
C PRO A 93 -6.98 10.14 -15.53
N LYS A 94 -8.14 9.51 -15.27
CA LYS A 94 -8.61 8.27 -15.90
C LYS A 94 -7.75 7.03 -15.57
N ILE A 95 -7.07 7.06 -14.44
CA ILE A 95 -6.39 5.90 -13.83
C ILE A 95 -6.99 5.69 -12.45
N ASP A 96 -7.32 4.45 -12.12
CA ASP A 96 -7.92 4.09 -10.83
C ASP A 96 -6.84 3.68 -9.82
N ASN A 97 -6.87 4.27 -8.61
CA ASN A 97 -5.87 3.99 -7.56
C ASN A 97 -5.88 2.53 -7.11
N ASN A 98 -7.08 1.93 -6.93
CA ASN A 98 -7.18 0.54 -6.48
C ASN A 98 -6.66 -0.42 -7.54
N PHE A 99 -7.03 -0.18 -8.80
CA PHE A 99 -6.55 -0.98 -9.92
C PHE A 99 -5.01 -0.96 -10.00
N ILE A 100 -4.39 0.23 -9.92
CA ILE A 100 -2.92 0.34 -9.94
C ILE A 100 -2.30 -0.34 -8.72
N CYS A 101 -2.86 -0.12 -7.53
CA CYS A 101 -2.39 -0.76 -6.31
C CYS A 101 -2.39 -2.29 -6.45
N MET A 102 -3.49 -2.90 -6.91
CA MET A 102 -3.59 -4.33 -7.13
C MET A 102 -2.66 -4.83 -8.24
N SER A 103 -2.51 -4.06 -9.32
CA SER A 103 -1.58 -4.38 -10.41
C SER A 103 -0.13 -4.42 -9.94
N LEU A 104 0.26 -3.49 -9.06
CA LEU A 104 1.58 -3.45 -8.44
C LEU A 104 1.72 -4.53 -7.36
N GLU A 105 0.69 -4.77 -6.54
CA GLU A 105 0.75 -5.78 -5.50
C GLU A 105 1.00 -7.18 -6.06
N ARG A 106 0.39 -7.56 -7.18
CA ARG A 106 0.61 -8.87 -7.81
C ARG A 106 1.93 -9.01 -8.57
N LYS A 107 2.69 -7.91 -8.77
CA LYS A 107 3.91 -7.90 -9.61
C LYS A 107 5.04 -8.70 -8.94
N ASP A 108 5.77 -9.49 -9.75
CA ASP A 108 7.08 -10.02 -9.35
C ASP A 108 8.14 -8.93 -9.53
N TYR A 109 8.84 -8.61 -8.46
CA TYR A 109 9.85 -7.55 -8.42
C TYR A 109 11.28 -8.06 -8.59
N SER A 110 11.51 -9.36 -8.79
CA SER A 110 12.86 -9.95 -8.92
C SER A 110 13.73 -9.26 -9.97
N ASN A 111 13.12 -8.92 -11.13
CA ASN A 111 13.80 -8.24 -12.24
C ASN A 111 13.92 -6.71 -12.07
N TYR A 112 13.32 -6.14 -11.03
CA TYR A 112 13.32 -4.70 -10.74
C TYR A 112 14.14 -4.36 -9.49
N ASN A 113 14.59 -5.38 -8.78
CA ASN A 113 15.40 -5.20 -7.58
C ASN A 113 16.79 -4.65 -7.96
N THR A 114 17.13 -3.49 -7.41
CA THR A 114 18.41 -2.82 -7.60
C THR A 114 19.33 -2.93 -6.38
N GLY A 115 18.85 -3.51 -5.28
CA GLY A 115 19.61 -3.69 -4.05
C GLY A 115 20.49 -4.95 -4.11
N MET A 116 21.68 -4.88 -3.52
CA MET A 116 22.59 -6.03 -3.42
C MET A 116 22.41 -6.80 -2.10
N ALA A 117 22.52 -6.14 -0.96
CA ALA A 117 22.39 -6.76 0.36
C ALA A 117 20.94 -6.73 0.88
N MET A 118 20.19 -5.71 0.52
CA MET A 118 18.76 -5.56 0.85
C MET A 118 18.01 -5.24 -0.43
N PRO A 119 16.88 -5.89 -0.71
CA PRO A 119 16.04 -5.57 -1.87
C PRO A 119 15.67 -4.10 -1.89
N LYS A 120 15.77 -3.49 -3.06
CA LYS A 120 15.45 -2.08 -3.27
C LYS A 120 14.83 -1.85 -4.66
N LEU A 121 13.78 -1.06 -4.70
CA LEU A 121 13.13 -0.56 -5.91
C LEU A 121 13.42 0.94 -6.01
N ASN A 122 14.36 1.34 -6.84
CA ASN A 122 14.58 2.77 -7.04
C ASN A 122 13.51 3.38 -7.96
N GLN A 123 13.28 4.68 -7.82
CA GLN A 123 12.23 5.40 -8.54
C GLN A 123 12.34 5.25 -10.06
N ASP A 124 13.55 5.33 -10.64
CA ASP A 124 13.75 5.23 -12.08
C ASP A 124 13.41 3.84 -12.61
N THR A 125 13.67 2.81 -11.83
CA THR A 125 13.26 1.44 -12.15
C THR A 125 11.75 1.30 -12.04
N CYS A 126 11.12 1.82 -10.97
CA CYS A 126 9.68 1.79 -10.80
C CYS A 126 8.95 2.49 -11.96
N ARG A 127 9.46 3.63 -12.45
CA ARG A 127 8.87 4.33 -13.61
C ARG A 127 8.77 3.48 -14.88
N ARG A 128 9.67 2.50 -15.03
CA ARG A 128 9.71 1.60 -16.22
C ARG A 128 8.87 0.34 -16.07
N ILE A 129 8.30 0.07 -14.90
CA ILE A 129 7.45 -1.11 -14.67
C ILE A 129 6.27 -1.08 -15.65
N PRO A 130 6.07 -2.14 -16.45
CA PRO A 130 4.92 -2.24 -17.32
C PRO A 130 3.66 -2.57 -16.53
N VAL A 131 2.58 -1.87 -16.84
CA VAL A 131 1.23 -2.06 -16.31
C VAL A 131 0.28 -2.22 -17.48
N ASP A 132 -0.43 -3.32 -17.53
CA ASP A 132 -1.45 -3.57 -18.54
C ASP A 132 -2.75 -2.87 -18.09
N CYS A 133 -3.17 -1.85 -18.83
CA CYS A 133 -4.26 -0.95 -18.50
C CYS A 133 -5.46 -1.22 -19.41
N PRO A 134 -6.59 -1.69 -18.87
CA PRO A 134 -7.88 -1.69 -19.58
C PRO A 134 -8.49 -0.29 -19.65
N SER A 135 -9.72 -0.18 -20.16
CA SER A 135 -10.51 1.05 -20.09
C SER A 135 -10.67 1.52 -18.63
N TYR A 136 -10.86 2.82 -18.42
CA TYR A 136 -11.04 3.37 -17.06
C TYR A 136 -12.22 2.74 -16.33
N GLU A 137 -13.32 2.49 -17.02
CA GLU A 137 -14.51 1.86 -16.49
C GLU A 137 -14.22 0.42 -16.02
N GLU A 138 -13.38 -0.31 -16.72
CA GLU A 138 -12.97 -1.65 -16.35
C GLU A 138 -11.96 -1.62 -15.18
N GLN A 139 -10.98 -0.69 -15.20
CA GLN A 139 -10.08 -0.46 -14.07
C GLN A 139 -10.88 -0.23 -12.79
N LYS A 140 -11.90 0.65 -12.85
CA LYS A 140 -12.75 0.95 -11.70
C LYS A 140 -13.51 -0.28 -11.20
N LYS A 141 -14.11 -1.07 -12.10
CA LYS A 141 -14.81 -2.31 -11.71
C LYS A 141 -13.87 -3.29 -11.02
N ILE A 142 -12.66 -3.48 -11.56
CA ILE A 142 -11.65 -4.36 -10.97
C ILE A 142 -11.23 -3.81 -9.60
N GLY A 143 -10.90 -2.54 -9.50
CA GLY A 143 -10.49 -1.88 -8.28
C GLY A 143 -11.55 -1.95 -7.17
N ASP A 144 -12.81 -1.64 -7.50
CA ASP A 144 -13.94 -1.71 -6.57
C ASP A 144 -14.20 -3.14 -6.09
N TYR A 145 -14.02 -4.14 -6.95
CA TYR A 145 -14.14 -5.55 -6.59
C TYR A 145 -13.12 -5.95 -5.51
N PHE A 146 -11.84 -5.65 -5.73
CA PHE A 146 -10.79 -5.96 -4.75
C PHE A 146 -10.95 -5.15 -3.46
N ARG A 147 -11.31 -3.86 -3.54
CA ARG A 147 -11.63 -3.05 -2.35
C ARG A 147 -12.77 -3.69 -1.53
N SER A 148 -13.77 -4.24 -2.19
CA SER A 148 -14.88 -4.93 -1.52
C SER A 148 -14.40 -6.20 -0.81
N LEU A 149 -13.49 -6.96 -1.42
CA LEU A 149 -12.88 -8.14 -0.78
C LEU A 149 -12.04 -7.74 0.44
N ASP A 150 -11.22 -6.70 0.36
CA ASP A 150 -10.40 -6.22 1.48
C ASP A 150 -11.28 -5.75 2.65
N ASN A 151 -12.40 -5.08 2.37
CA ASN A 151 -13.38 -4.69 3.38
C ASN A 151 -14.01 -5.91 4.06
N LEU A 152 -14.36 -6.96 3.30
CA LEU A 152 -14.90 -8.21 3.85
C LEU A 152 -13.86 -8.93 4.71
N ILE A 153 -12.61 -9.03 4.25
CA ILE A 153 -11.49 -9.60 5.02
C ILE A 153 -11.35 -8.87 6.35
N THR A 154 -11.29 -7.53 6.32
CA THR A 154 -11.18 -6.69 7.51
C THR A 154 -12.35 -6.90 8.48
N LEU A 155 -13.58 -6.96 7.98
CA LEU A 155 -14.77 -7.19 8.78
C LEU A 155 -14.74 -8.58 9.46
N HIS A 156 -14.39 -9.62 8.69
CA HIS A 156 -14.30 -10.98 9.21
C HIS A 156 -13.17 -11.12 10.24
N GLN A 157 -12.04 -10.44 10.04
CA GLN A 157 -10.94 -10.43 11.01
C GLN A 157 -11.38 -9.81 12.34
N ARG A 158 -12.06 -8.66 12.33
CA ARG A 158 -12.61 -8.03 13.53
C ARG A 158 -13.58 -8.97 14.26
N LYS A 159 -14.50 -9.58 13.53
CA LYS A 159 -15.45 -10.54 14.09
C LYS A 159 -14.77 -11.76 14.71
N LEU A 160 -13.70 -12.25 14.06
CA LEU A 160 -12.90 -13.36 14.61
C LEU A 160 -12.23 -12.97 15.92
N ASP A 161 -11.67 -11.77 15.99
CA ASP A 161 -10.99 -11.28 17.20
C ASP A 161 -11.98 -11.05 18.35
N GLU A 162 -13.17 -10.48 18.06
CA GLU A 162 -14.26 -10.36 19.03
C GLU A 162 -14.70 -11.73 19.58
N MET A 163 -14.85 -12.74 18.71
CA MET A 163 -15.20 -14.10 19.12
C MET A 163 -14.09 -14.76 19.98
N LYS A 164 -12.82 -14.50 19.68
CA LYS A 164 -11.69 -14.98 20.49
C LYS A 164 -11.74 -14.38 21.91
N GLU A 165 -11.96 -13.07 22.01
CA GLU A 165 -12.09 -12.40 23.32
C GLU A 165 -13.33 -12.87 24.09
N PHE A 166 -14.47 -13.07 23.43
CA PHE A 166 -15.65 -13.65 24.05
C PHE A 166 -15.39 -15.06 24.57
N LYS A 167 -14.77 -15.94 23.76
CA LYS A 167 -14.36 -17.29 24.18
C LYS A 167 -13.48 -17.24 25.41
N LYS A 168 -12.46 -16.36 25.44
CA LYS A 168 -11.55 -16.17 26.57
C LYS A 168 -12.30 -15.75 27.84
N GLY A 169 -13.24 -14.79 27.72
CA GLY A 169 -14.09 -14.36 28.84
C GLY A 169 -14.99 -15.47 29.39
N CYS A 170 -15.58 -16.31 28.51
CA CYS A 170 -16.37 -17.46 28.94
C CYS A 170 -15.51 -18.48 29.69
N LEU A 171 -14.31 -18.82 29.15
CA LEU A 171 -13.39 -19.75 29.83
C LEU A 171 -13.02 -19.26 31.23
N GLN A 172 -12.74 -17.99 31.40
CA GLN A 172 -12.40 -17.40 32.69
C GLN A 172 -13.55 -17.43 33.70
N LYS A 173 -14.82 -17.36 33.25
CA LYS A 173 -15.99 -17.35 34.11
C LYS A 173 -16.56 -18.74 34.43
N MET A 174 -16.34 -19.71 33.53
CA MET A 174 -16.94 -21.04 33.63
C MET A 174 -16.05 -22.05 34.37
N PHE A 175 -14.77 -21.78 34.55
CA PHE A 175 -13.79 -22.66 35.15
C PHE A 175 -13.11 -22.01 36.40
N VAL A 176 -13.88 -21.26 37.17
CA VAL A 176 -13.46 -20.69 38.48
C VAL A 176 -13.63 -21.72 39.57
#